data_1175c702491e2d00ed23bc8cd8f29bc5
#
_entry.id   1175c702491e2d00ed23bc8cd8f29bc5
#
_cell.length_a   1.000
_cell.length_b   1.000
_cell.length_c   1.000
_cell.angle_alpha   90.00
_cell.angle_beta   90.00
_cell.angle_gamma   90.00
#
_symmetry.space_group_name_H-M   'P 1'
#
loop_
_entity.id
_entity.type
_entity.pdbx_description
1 polymer ?
#
loop_
_entity_poly.entity_id
_entity_poly.type
_entity_poly.pdbx_seq_one_letter_code
_entity_poly.pdbx_strand_id
1 'polypeptide(L)'
;MQKISRRRWGAITLGAVLAFGATACSTRKGNEMFDWVEGTKPLEERQTIEDYQAAVEAQLGRFVEQLGVENGGAALLSPSKISSRSNGGYMMFSALIAFKQPVSYIRAQELAEQLFFAVGLNSITDLGDNIFFHDPPNGGFVSLKDNQERGVAIYAASGSRPSTQTDPRATRVVPEWETALPLDPSMNPSSTRTPAPTPPPGSGTESTSAFPGSEEGT
;
A
#
# COMPACT_ATOMS: atom_id res chain seq x y z
N MET A 1 -3.82 44.88 8.62
CA MET A 1 -5.19 44.36 8.85
C MET A 1 -5.98 44.48 7.57
N GLN A 2 -6.07 43.41 6.78
CA GLN A 2 -6.87 43.40 5.54
C GLN A 2 -8.03 42.42 5.71
N LYS A 3 -9.26 42.95 5.56
CA LYS A 3 -10.52 42.20 5.63
C LYS A 3 -10.70 41.38 4.35
N ILE A 4 -10.84 40.07 4.46
CA ILE A 4 -11.19 39.16 3.36
C ILE A 4 -12.71 39.12 3.23
N SER A 5 -13.19 39.55 2.07
CA SER A 5 -14.60 39.60 1.67
C SER A 5 -15.13 38.22 1.32
N ARG A 6 -16.17 37.77 2.03
CA ARG A 6 -16.94 36.57 1.71
C ARG A 6 -17.83 36.82 0.49
N ARG A 7 -17.56 36.20 -0.64
CA ARG A 7 -18.48 36.14 -1.77
C ARG A 7 -19.50 35.02 -1.58
N ARG A 8 -20.77 35.40 -1.51
CA ARG A 8 -21.95 34.54 -1.55
C ARG A 8 -22.08 33.93 -2.94
N TRP A 9 -22.25 32.60 -3.01
CA TRP A 9 -22.69 31.91 -4.21
C TRP A 9 -24.18 31.62 -4.08
N GLY A 10 -24.90 32.10 -5.08
CA GLY A 10 -26.36 31.96 -5.18
C GLY A 10 -26.76 30.57 -5.66
N ALA A 11 -27.88 30.14 -5.13
CA ALA A 11 -28.59 28.94 -5.52
C ALA A 11 -29.17 29.11 -6.95
N ILE A 12 -29.01 28.08 -7.78
CA ILE A 12 -29.84 27.89 -9.00
C ILE A 12 -30.49 26.52 -8.82
N THR A 13 -31.79 26.58 -8.54
CA THR A 13 -32.76 25.50 -8.61
C THR A 13 -33.36 25.44 -10.02
N LEU A 14 -33.34 24.25 -10.64
CA LEU A 14 -34.30 23.75 -11.64
C LEU A 14 -33.96 22.24 -11.80
N GLY A 15 -34.71 21.30 -11.47
CA GLY A 15 -36.11 20.93 -11.69
C GLY A 15 -36.24 20.15 -13.00
N ALA A 16 -36.11 18.80 -12.97
CA ALA A 16 -36.91 17.91 -13.81
C ALA A 16 -36.77 16.44 -13.34
N VAL A 17 -37.89 15.90 -12.95
CA VAL A 17 -38.19 14.52 -12.64
C VAL A 17 -38.20 13.72 -13.92
N LEU A 18 -37.57 12.54 -13.96
CA LEU A 18 -38.12 11.36 -14.65
C LEU A 18 -37.59 10.10 -13.98
N ALA A 19 -38.48 9.37 -13.38
CA ALA A 19 -38.34 8.04 -12.85
C ALA A 19 -38.19 7.01 -13.97
N PHE A 20 -37.22 6.15 -13.90
CA PHE A 20 -37.36 4.76 -14.34
C PHE A 20 -36.59 3.88 -13.35
N GLY A 21 -37.36 3.03 -12.71
CA GLY A 21 -36.85 2.07 -11.78
C GLY A 21 -36.13 0.91 -12.46
N ALA A 22 -35.07 0.49 -11.86
CA ALA A 22 -34.62 -0.90 -11.86
C ALA A 22 -33.83 -1.09 -10.60
N THR A 23 -34.43 -1.74 -9.65
CA THR A 23 -33.87 -2.32 -8.47
C THR A 23 -32.68 -3.20 -8.81
N ALA A 24 -31.50 -2.74 -8.39
CA ALA A 24 -30.40 -3.62 -8.06
C ALA A 24 -29.78 -3.08 -6.79
N CYS A 25 -30.39 -3.40 -5.66
CA CYS A 25 -29.74 -3.30 -4.36
C CYS A 25 -28.57 -4.27 -4.36
N SER A 26 -27.38 -3.78 -4.70
CA SER A 26 -26.14 -4.39 -4.29
C SER A 26 -25.57 -3.50 -3.20
N THR A 27 -25.96 -3.78 -1.98
CA THR A 27 -25.33 -3.27 -0.75
C THR A 27 -23.92 -3.82 -0.66
N ARG A 28 -22.99 -3.17 -1.34
CA ARG A 28 -21.55 -3.33 -1.15
C ARG A 28 -20.99 -2.10 -0.44
N LYS A 29 -21.54 -1.80 0.73
CA LYS A 29 -20.89 -0.93 1.71
C LYS A 29 -19.82 -1.73 2.44
N GLY A 30 -18.67 -1.92 1.84
CA GLY A 30 -17.63 -2.69 2.51
C GLY A 30 -16.23 -2.58 1.95
N ASN A 31 -16.03 -1.98 0.78
CA ASN A 31 -14.71 -2.02 0.14
C ASN A 31 -14.27 -0.73 -0.57
N GLU A 32 -14.88 0.41 -0.28
CA GLU A 32 -14.45 1.68 -0.90
C GLU A 32 -12.98 2.02 -0.62
N MET A 33 -12.39 1.46 0.45
CA MET A 33 -11.00 1.69 0.82
C MET A 33 -9.98 1.00 -0.12
N PHE A 34 -10.41 0.08 -0.97
CA PHE A 34 -9.50 -0.69 -1.84
C PHE A 34 -9.78 -0.56 -3.33
N ASP A 35 -10.85 0.11 -3.75
CA ASP A 35 -11.19 0.26 -5.17
C ASP A 35 -10.10 1.01 -5.96
N TRP A 36 -9.42 1.97 -5.33
CA TRP A 36 -8.30 2.69 -5.91
C TRP A 36 -7.01 1.86 -6.04
N VAL A 37 -6.87 0.75 -5.31
CA VAL A 37 -5.72 -0.15 -5.45
C VAL A 37 -5.77 -0.89 -6.78
N GLU A 38 -6.95 -1.36 -7.17
CA GLU A 38 -7.10 -2.18 -8.38
C GLU A 38 -7.32 -1.36 -9.65
N GLY A 39 -7.73 -0.08 -9.55
CA GLY A 39 -8.02 0.79 -10.69
C GLY A 39 -9.38 0.53 -11.33
N THR A 40 -9.89 1.55 -12.03
CA THR A 40 -11.23 1.51 -12.67
C THR A 40 -11.20 1.09 -14.14
N LYS A 41 -10.08 1.21 -14.82
CA LYS A 41 -9.91 0.76 -16.20
C LYS A 41 -9.88 -0.78 -16.29
N PRO A 42 -10.32 -1.38 -17.41
CA PRO A 42 -10.02 -2.77 -17.76
C PRO A 42 -8.51 -3.04 -17.67
N LEU A 43 -8.13 -4.29 -17.34
CA LEU A 43 -6.71 -4.62 -17.12
C LEU A 43 -5.82 -4.28 -18.31
N GLU A 44 -6.28 -4.60 -19.53
CA GLU A 44 -5.60 -4.41 -20.81
C GLU A 44 -5.38 -2.93 -21.19
N GLU A 45 -6.16 -2.02 -20.61
CA GLU A 45 -6.07 -0.57 -20.85
C GLU A 45 -5.23 0.17 -19.81
N ARG A 46 -4.77 -0.55 -18.78
CA ARG A 46 -3.92 0.04 -17.75
C ARG A 46 -2.49 0.17 -18.24
N GLN A 47 -1.77 1.12 -17.66
CA GLN A 47 -0.32 1.20 -17.80
C GLN A 47 0.31 -0.15 -17.46
N THR A 48 1.32 -0.57 -18.22
CA THR A 48 2.03 -1.83 -17.98
C THR A 48 2.79 -1.81 -16.66
N ILE A 49 3.13 -2.99 -16.13
CA ILE A 49 3.88 -3.07 -14.89
C ILE A 49 5.30 -2.51 -15.06
N GLU A 50 5.89 -2.67 -16.25
CA GLU A 50 7.21 -2.13 -16.57
C GLU A 50 7.22 -0.60 -16.58
N ASP A 51 6.21 0.02 -17.20
CA ASP A 51 6.07 1.48 -17.23
C ASP A 51 5.82 2.05 -15.83
N TYR A 52 5.00 1.37 -15.02
CA TYR A 52 4.79 1.75 -13.63
C TYR A 52 6.08 1.68 -12.82
N GLN A 53 6.84 0.58 -12.98
CA GLN A 53 8.13 0.44 -12.33
C GLN A 53 9.07 1.59 -12.70
N ALA A 54 9.26 1.84 -14.00
CA ALA A 54 10.13 2.90 -14.46
C ALA A 54 9.75 4.28 -13.90
N ALA A 55 8.46 4.57 -13.84
CA ALA A 55 7.96 5.85 -13.33
C ALA A 55 8.10 5.97 -11.81
N VAL A 56 7.54 5.01 -11.05
CA VAL A 56 7.40 5.12 -9.60
C VAL A 56 8.69 4.79 -8.86
N GLU A 57 9.46 3.78 -9.30
CA GLU A 57 10.72 3.41 -8.65
C GLU A 57 11.78 4.51 -8.76
N ALA A 58 11.80 5.25 -9.88
CA ALA A 58 12.67 6.41 -10.02
C ALA A 58 12.35 7.52 -9.01
N GLN A 59 11.05 7.76 -8.73
CA GLN A 59 10.64 8.76 -7.75
C GLN A 59 10.89 8.29 -6.31
N LEU A 60 10.69 7.00 -6.03
CA LEU A 60 11.05 6.42 -4.74
C LEU A 60 12.56 6.58 -4.47
N GLY A 61 13.41 6.33 -5.45
CA GLY A 61 14.85 6.54 -5.33
C GLY A 61 15.20 7.99 -4.98
N ARG A 62 14.60 8.96 -5.67
CA ARG A 62 14.77 10.39 -5.36
C ARG A 62 14.27 10.77 -3.97
N PHE A 63 13.14 10.23 -3.57
CA PHE A 63 12.57 10.44 -2.24
C PHE A 63 13.54 9.94 -1.14
N VAL A 64 14.04 8.73 -1.31
CA VAL A 64 14.98 8.09 -0.37
C VAL A 64 16.31 8.82 -0.32
N GLU A 65 16.84 9.24 -1.47
CA GLU A 65 18.09 10.00 -1.55
C GLU A 65 17.96 11.32 -0.79
N GLN A 66 16.94 12.13 -1.08
CA GLN A 66 16.78 13.45 -0.48
C GLN A 66 16.55 13.37 1.04
N LEU A 67 15.59 12.54 1.49
CA LEU A 67 15.32 12.40 2.92
C LEU A 67 16.40 11.60 3.64
N GLY A 68 17.03 10.65 2.97
CA GLY A 68 18.13 9.87 3.55
C GLY A 68 19.32 10.71 3.92
N VAL A 69 19.72 11.66 3.07
CA VAL A 69 20.80 12.61 3.38
C VAL A 69 20.46 13.46 4.60
N GLU A 70 19.22 13.93 4.69
CA GLU A 70 18.76 14.79 5.79
C GLU A 70 18.64 14.01 7.13
N ASN A 71 18.46 12.67 7.09
CA ASN A 71 18.05 11.87 8.25
C ASN A 71 18.99 10.66 8.55
N GLY A 72 20.27 10.82 8.28
CA GLY A 72 21.28 9.82 8.66
C GLY A 72 21.26 8.53 7.86
N GLY A 73 20.54 8.50 6.74
CA GLY A 73 20.38 7.37 5.84
C GLY A 73 19.03 6.68 5.97
N ALA A 74 18.80 5.74 5.05
CA ALA A 74 17.61 4.89 5.00
C ALA A 74 18.01 3.41 5.08
N ALA A 75 17.04 2.55 5.35
CA ALA A 75 17.20 1.10 5.32
C ALA A 75 15.96 0.43 4.72
N LEU A 76 16.14 -0.75 4.12
CA LEU A 76 15.06 -1.60 3.69
C LEU A 76 14.52 -2.40 4.87
N LEU A 77 13.20 -2.37 5.07
CA LEU A 77 12.50 -3.28 5.98
C LEU A 77 12.13 -4.59 5.27
N SER A 78 11.86 -4.49 3.98
CA SER A 78 11.66 -5.63 3.09
C SER A 78 12.02 -5.24 1.65
N PRO A 79 12.54 -6.19 0.85
CA PRO A 79 12.84 -5.93 -0.56
C PRO A 79 11.57 -5.86 -1.40
N SER A 80 11.71 -5.27 -2.57
CA SER A 80 10.64 -5.22 -3.58
C SER A 80 10.37 -6.61 -4.19
N LYS A 81 9.15 -6.79 -4.70
CA LYS A 81 8.73 -8.04 -5.36
C LYS A 81 7.63 -7.81 -6.39
N ILE A 82 7.55 -8.71 -7.38
CA ILE A 82 6.41 -8.84 -8.28
C ILE A 82 5.67 -10.13 -7.98
N SER A 83 4.34 -10.08 -8.00
CA SER A 83 3.45 -11.22 -7.81
C SER A 83 2.48 -11.33 -8.98
N SER A 84 2.16 -12.55 -9.43
CA SER A 84 1.05 -12.79 -10.35
C SER A 84 -0.29 -12.63 -9.64
N ARG A 85 -1.31 -12.22 -10.38
CA ARG A 85 -2.68 -12.05 -9.89
C ARG A 85 -3.61 -13.04 -10.60
N SER A 86 -4.72 -13.38 -9.95
CA SER A 86 -5.71 -14.33 -10.49
C SER A 86 -6.42 -13.85 -11.76
N ASN A 87 -6.41 -12.53 -12.02
CA ASN A 87 -6.97 -11.92 -13.23
C ASN A 87 -6.02 -11.90 -14.42
N GLY A 88 -4.88 -12.60 -14.34
CA GLY A 88 -3.85 -12.64 -15.40
C GLY A 88 -2.87 -11.48 -15.39
N GLY A 89 -3.03 -10.51 -14.50
CA GLY A 89 -2.10 -9.40 -14.35
C GLY A 89 -0.98 -9.69 -13.35
N TYR A 90 -0.13 -8.69 -13.18
CA TYR A 90 0.96 -8.68 -12.21
C TYR A 90 0.82 -7.50 -11.26
N MET A 91 1.27 -7.65 -10.03
CA MET A 91 1.33 -6.57 -9.04
C MET A 91 2.75 -6.47 -8.50
N MET A 92 3.29 -5.27 -8.56
CA MET A 92 4.55 -4.92 -7.91
C MET A 92 4.29 -4.36 -6.52
N PHE A 93 5.12 -4.78 -5.57
CA PHE A 93 5.33 -4.09 -4.31
C PHE A 93 6.76 -3.58 -4.30
N SER A 94 6.94 -2.28 -4.08
CA SER A 94 8.28 -1.73 -3.90
C SER A 94 8.92 -2.25 -2.61
N ALA A 95 10.19 -1.97 -2.41
CA ALA A 95 10.79 -2.09 -1.11
C ALA A 95 10.01 -1.26 -0.08
N LEU A 96 9.86 -1.78 1.13
CA LEU A 96 9.41 -1.00 2.29
C LEU A 96 10.64 -0.35 2.93
N ILE A 97 10.62 0.96 3.04
CA ILE A 97 11.78 1.76 3.41
C ILE A 97 11.45 2.54 4.69
N ALA A 98 12.41 2.61 5.60
CA ALA A 98 12.38 3.48 6.77
C ALA A 98 13.68 4.29 6.88
N PHE A 99 13.61 5.41 7.61
CA PHE A 99 14.77 6.28 7.84
C PHE A 99 15.37 6.03 9.22
N LYS A 100 16.69 6.17 9.35
CA LYS A 100 17.42 5.87 10.59
C LYS A 100 17.15 6.89 11.70
N GLN A 101 16.83 8.13 11.31
CA GLN A 101 16.47 9.19 12.25
C GLN A 101 15.05 9.68 11.96
N PRO A 102 14.34 10.26 12.92
CA PRO A 102 13.01 10.81 12.72
C PRO A 102 12.98 11.82 11.58
N VAL A 103 12.03 11.63 10.66
CA VAL A 103 11.76 12.52 9.53
C VAL A 103 10.54 13.35 9.88
N SER A 104 10.58 14.65 9.55
CA SER A 104 9.38 15.47 9.61
C SER A 104 8.33 14.93 8.63
N TYR A 105 7.16 14.54 9.16
CA TYR A 105 6.08 14.01 8.34
C TYR A 105 5.60 15.01 7.31
N ILE A 106 5.48 16.30 7.69
CA ILE A 106 5.10 17.39 6.78
C ILE A 106 6.11 17.49 5.63
N ARG A 107 7.42 17.48 5.95
CA ARG A 107 8.48 17.53 4.93
C ARG A 107 8.44 16.34 3.98
N ALA A 108 8.19 15.14 4.53
CA ALA A 108 8.05 13.92 3.73
C ALA A 108 6.81 13.97 2.84
N GLN A 109 5.69 14.48 3.33
CA GLN A 109 4.47 14.67 2.56
C GLN A 109 4.68 15.64 1.40
N GLU A 110 5.24 16.83 1.63
CA GLU A 110 5.51 17.83 0.60
C GLU A 110 6.40 17.26 -0.52
N LEU A 111 7.45 16.53 -0.15
CA LEU A 111 8.33 15.88 -1.12
C LEU A 111 7.61 14.76 -1.89
N ALA A 112 6.78 13.96 -1.21
CA ALA A 112 5.98 12.91 -1.83
C ALA A 112 4.99 13.49 -2.85
N GLU A 113 4.27 14.56 -2.51
CA GLU A 113 3.38 15.28 -3.43
C GLU A 113 4.13 15.74 -4.67
N GLN A 114 5.28 16.40 -4.49
CA GLN A 114 6.09 16.89 -5.60
C GLN A 114 6.52 15.75 -6.55
N LEU A 115 6.95 14.62 -6.01
CA LEU A 115 7.52 13.53 -6.80
C LEU A 115 6.44 12.64 -7.43
N PHE A 116 5.40 12.27 -6.68
CA PHE A 116 4.43 11.28 -7.13
C PHE A 116 3.32 11.87 -7.98
N PHE A 117 2.96 13.15 -7.80
CA PHE A 117 2.05 13.83 -8.72
C PHE A 117 2.61 13.90 -10.14
N ALA A 118 3.93 14.07 -10.27
CA ALA A 118 4.59 14.10 -11.57
C ALA A 118 4.47 12.79 -12.38
N VAL A 119 4.15 11.67 -11.72
CA VAL A 119 3.98 10.36 -12.35
C VAL A 119 2.53 9.84 -12.29
N GLY A 120 1.56 10.73 -12.04
CA GLY A 120 0.13 10.42 -12.13
C GLY A 120 -0.52 9.91 -10.84
N LEU A 121 0.23 9.76 -9.74
CA LEU A 121 -0.33 9.43 -8.42
C LEU A 121 -0.82 10.71 -7.73
N ASN A 122 -1.81 11.36 -8.34
CA ASN A 122 -2.23 12.73 -8.00
C ASN A 122 -3.54 12.82 -7.20
N SER A 123 -4.08 11.69 -6.79
CA SER A 123 -5.19 11.60 -5.84
C SER A 123 -4.66 11.27 -4.45
N ILE A 124 -5.21 11.91 -3.42
CA ILE A 124 -4.76 11.72 -2.03
C ILE A 124 -5.91 11.14 -1.20
N THR A 125 -5.59 10.12 -0.41
CA THR A 125 -6.43 9.64 0.69
C THR A 125 -5.63 9.74 1.99
N ASP A 126 -6.12 10.53 2.92
CA ASP A 126 -5.52 10.73 4.24
C ASP A 126 -6.31 9.93 5.28
N LEU A 127 -5.64 9.00 5.98
CA LEU A 127 -6.18 8.18 7.05
C LEU A 127 -5.56 8.54 8.42
N GLY A 128 -5.01 9.75 8.56
CA GLY A 128 -4.41 10.25 9.77
C GLY A 128 -2.92 9.91 9.89
N ASP A 129 -2.58 8.68 10.23
CA ASP A 129 -1.18 8.23 10.34
C ASP A 129 -0.62 7.65 9.02
N ASN A 130 -1.43 7.65 7.97
CA ASN A 130 -1.06 7.10 6.67
C ASN A 130 -1.71 7.88 5.53
N ILE A 131 -0.89 8.45 4.66
CA ILE A 131 -1.32 9.12 3.44
C ILE A 131 -1.03 8.23 2.24
N PHE A 132 -2.01 8.11 1.35
CA PHE A 132 -1.90 7.38 0.10
C PHE A 132 -1.98 8.34 -1.08
N PHE A 133 -0.96 8.32 -1.92
CA PHE A 133 -0.94 8.95 -3.23
C PHE A 133 -1.30 7.89 -4.26
N HIS A 134 -2.37 8.06 -5.02
CA HIS A 134 -2.88 6.98 -5.87
C HIS A 134 -3.36 7.44 -7.24
N ASP A 135 -3.47 6.48 -8.17
CA ASP A 135 -3.95 6.63 -9.55
C ASP A 135 -5.26 5.86 -9.70
N PRO A 136 -6.44 6.49 -9.51
CA PRO A 136 -7.71 5.79 -9.57
C PRO A 136 -7.98 5.07 -10.91
N PRO A 137 -7.66 5.64 -12.09
CA PRO A 137 -7.84 4.96 -13.37
C PRO A 137 -7.05 3.66 -13.53
N ASN A 138 -5.75 3.69 -13.23
CA ASN A 138 -4.89 2.53 -13.46
C ASN A 138 -4.71 1.65 -12.23
N GLY A 139 -5.08 2.16 -11.07
CA GLY A 139 -4.80 1.53 -9.77
C GLY A 139 -3.36 1.74 -9.30
N GLY A 140 -3.12 1.37 -8.05
CA GLY A 140 -1.83 1.51 -7.42
C GLY A 140 -1.68 2.79 -6.58
N PHE A 141 -0.70 2.74 -5.68
CA PHE A 141 -0.48 3.80 -4.71
C PHE A 141 0.96 3.85 -4.21
N VAL A 142 1.31 4.98 -3.62
CA VAL A 142 2.42 5.13 -2.68
C VAL A 142 1.83 5.45 -1.31
N SER A 143 2.22 4.69 -0.30
CA SER A 143 1.85 4.91 1.10
C SER A 143 2.97 5.58 1.84
N LEU A 144 2.66 6.68 2.51
CA LEU A 144 3.53 7.39 3.44
C LEU A 144 2.94 7.26 4.83
N LYS A 145 3.57 6.46 5.67
CA LYS A 145 3.10 6.19 7.03
C LYS A 145 3.92 6.97 8.06
N ASP A 146 3.24 7.72 8.91
CA ASP A 146 3.83 8.32 10.11
C ASP A 146 3.97 7.25 11.21
N ASN A 147 5.20 7.04 11.62
CA ASN A 147 5.48 6.26 12.81
C ASN A 147 6.09 7.20 13.85
N GLN A 148 5.24 7.72 14.73
CA GLN A 148 5.58 8.76 15.72
C GLN A 148 6.87 8.50 16.50
N GLU A 149 7.23 7.23 16.72
CA GLU A 149 8.45 6.86 17.45
C GLU A 149 9.68 6.68 16.56
N ARG A 150 9.51 6.31 15.28
CA ARG A 150 10.58 5.90 14.37
C ARG A 150 10.66 6.72 13.08
N GLY A 151 9.83 7.75 12.96
CA GLY A 151 9.75 8.59 11.76
C GLY A 151 8.85 7.99 10.69
N VAL A 152 9.21 8.22 9.44
CA VAL A 152 8.36 7.90 8.28
C VAL A 152 8.78 6.59 7.64
N ALA A 153 7.79 5.80 7.23
CA ALA A 153 7.99 4.65 6.33
C ALA A 153 7.26 4.89 5.01
N ILE A 154 7.83 4.40 3.92
CA ILE A 154 7.27 4.54 2.57
C ILE A 154 7.33 3.23 1.82
N TYR A 155 6.29 2.92 1.04
CA TYR A 155 6.27 1.86 0.04
C TYR A 155 5.25 2.15 -1.05
N ALA A 156 5.34 1.44 -2.17
CA ALA A 156 4.39 1.53 -3.28
C ALA A 156 3.82 0.15 -3.63
N ALA A 157 2.61 0.15 -4.15
CA ALA A 157 2.00 -1.02 -4.80
C ALA A 157 1.35 -0.59 -6.11
N SER A 158 1.52 -1.38 -7.17
CA SER A 158 1.09 -0.98 -8.51
C SER A 158 -0.40 -1.18 -8.80
N GLY A 159 -1.12 -1.91 -7.95
CA GLY A 159 -2.36 -2.53 -8.39
C GLY A 159 -2.10 -3.66 -9.41
N SER A 160 -3.15 -4.25 -9.94
CA SER A 160 -3.04 -5.27 -11.00
C SER A 160 -2.79 -4.61 -12.34
N ARG A 161 -1.72 -5.02 -13.05
CA ARG A 161 -1.29 -4.43 -14.34
C ARG A 161 -0.95 -5.49 -15.36
N PRO A 162 -1.15 -5.21 -16.67
CA PRO A 162 -0.64 -6.08 -17.74
C PRO A 162 0.88 -6.00 -17.79
N SER A 163 1.52 -6.96 -18.44
CA SER A 163 2.95 -6.96 -18.75
C SER A 163 3.16 -7.07 -20.24
N THR A 164 4.18 -6.39 -20.76
CA THR A 164 4.68 -6.58 -22.13
C THR A 164 5.58 -7.80 -22.26
N GLN A 165 5.98 -8.39 -21.13
CA GLN A 165 6.88 -9.54 -21.06
C GLN A 165 6.12 -10.81 -20.70
N THR A 166 6.67 -11.95 -21.05
CA THR A 166 6.08 -13.25 -20.73
C THR A 166 5.99 -13.47 -19.22
N ASP A 167 7.04 -13.12 -18.47
CA ASP A 167 7.06 -13.13 -17.02
C ASP A 167 7.95 -12.01 -16.46
N PRO A 168 7.36 -10.90 -16.02
CA PRO A 168 8.12 -9.77 -15.49
C PRO A 168 8.87 -10.09 -14.18
N ARG A 169 8.55 -11.19 -13.51
CA ARG A 169 9.26 -11.62 -12.29
C ARG A 169 10.66 -12.13 -12.62
N ALA A 170 10.81 -12.78 -13.77
CA ALA A 170 12.08 -13.34 -14.22
C ALA A 170 13.03 -12.29 -14.81
N THR A 171 12.47 -11.18 -15.31
CA THR A 171 13.22 -10.14 -16.02
C THR A 171 13.37 -8.84 -15.23
N ARG A 172 12.80 -8.79 -13.99
CA ARG A 172 12.90 -7.62 -13.14
C ARG A 172 14.34 -7.25 -12.84
N VAL A 173 14.68 -6.00 -13.11
CA VAL A 173 15.91 -5.37 -12.64
C VAL A 173 15.60 -4.59 -11.38
N VAL A 174 16.23 -4.96 -10.27
CA VAL A 174 16.11 -4.21 -9.01
C VAL A 174 16.87 -2.90 -9.16
N PRO A 175 16.27 -1.74 -8.80
CA PRO A 175 16.94 -0.44 -8.93
C PRO A 175 18.22 -0.35 -8.10
N GLU A 176 19.21 0.40 -8.61
CA GLU A 176 20.48 0.58 -7.91
C GLU A 176 20.30 1.19 -6.51
N TRP A 177 19.40 2.17 -6.37
CA TRP A 177 19.13 2.78 -5.06
C TRP A 177 18.62 1.75 -4.04
N GLU A 178 17.85 0.74 -4.47
CA GLU A 178 17.35 -0.32 -3.58
C GLU A 178 18.50 -1.25 -3.16
N THR A 179 19.35 -1.65 -4.10
CA THR A 179 20.49 -2.54 -3.82
C THR A 179 21.58 -1.88 -2.97
N ALA A 180 21.66 -0.54 -2.98
CA ALA A 180 22.59 0.22 -2.17
C ALA A 180 22.16 0.36 -0.70
N LEU A 181 20.88 0.12 -0.37
CA LEU A 181 20.39 0.25 1.00
C LEU A 181 20.63 -1.02 1.82
N PRO A 182 21.01 -0.88 3.10
CA PRO A 182 21.11 -2.03 4.00
C PRO A 182 19.72 -2.61 4.30
N LEU A 183 19.61 -3.93 4.36
CA LEU A 183 18.41 -4.62 4.85
C LEU A 183 18.44 -4.64 6.38
N ASP A 184 17.50 -3.99 7.02
CA ASP A 184 17.35 -3.95 8.47
C ASP A 184 15.89 -4.20 8.90
N PRO A 185 15.46 -5.47 8.97
CA PRO A 185 14.11 -5.82 9.40
C PRO A 185 13.80 -5.41 10.84
N SER A 186 14.81 -5.17 11.67
CA SER A 186 14.63 -4.76 13.08
C SER A 186 14.04 -3.36 13.21
N MET A 187 14.19 -2.53 12.17
CA MET A 187 13.54 -1.21 12.10
C MET A 187 12.03 -1.30 11.83
N ASN A 188 11.47 -2.50 11.52
CA ASN A 188 10.04 -2.66 11.31
C ASN A 188 9.29 -2.56 12.65
N PRO A 189 8.41 -1.58 12.83
CA PRO A 189 7.66 -1.41 14.08
C PRO A 189 6.72 -2.58 14.40
N SER A 190 6.35 -3.37 13.39
CA SER A 190 5.51 -4.56 13.58
C SER A 190 6.29 -5.79 14.08
N SER A 191 7.62 -5.73 14.15
CA SER A 191 8.45 -6.88 14.55
C SER A 191 8.60 -7.06 16.07
N THR A 192 8.05 -6.14 16.88
CA THR A 192 8.02 -6.27 18.34
C THR A 192 6.91 -7.22 18.85
N ARG A 193 6.61 -8.29 18.13
CA ARG A 193 5.97 -9.44 18.77
C ARG A 193 7.03 -10.06 19.68
N THR A 194 6.99 -9.72 20.95
CA THR A 194 7.62 -10.53 22.00
C THR A 194 7.24 -11.98 21.74
N PRO A 195 8.19 -12.91 21.53
CA PRO A 195 7.84 -14.30 21.41
C PRO A 195 7.00 -14.68 22.61
N ALA A 196 5.84 -15.31 22.36
CA ALA A 196 5.01 -15.81 23.45
C ALA A 196 5.91 -16.63 24.39
N PRO A 197 5.82 -16.45 25.73
CA PRO A 197 6.63 -17.19 26.66
C PRO A 197 6.46 -18.68 26.34
N THR A 198 7.56 -19.36 26.11
CA THR A 198 7.58 -20.81 25.89
C THR A 198 6.89 -21.43 27.11
N PRO A 199 5.81 -22.22 26.93
CA PRO A 199 5.17 -22.86 28.06
C PRO A 199 6.20 -23.73 28.79
N PRO A 200 6.19 -23.76 30.14
CA PRO A 200 7.16 -24.52 30.89
C PRO A 200 7.08 -26.01 30.50
N PRO A 201 8.20 -26.71 30.35
CA PRO A 201 8.20 -28.12 30.05
C PRO A 201 7.60 -28.87 31.26
N GLY A 202 6.38 -29.40 31.13
CA GLY A 202 5.82 -30.23 32.18
C GLY A 202 4.33 -30.18 32.47
N SER A 203 3.45 -29.81 31.54
CA SER A 203 2.01 -30.07 31.73
C SER A 203 1.49 -31.03 30.63
N GLY A 204 2.08 -32.23 30.60
CA GLY A 204 1.50 -33.33 29.88
C GLY A 204 0.30 -33.85 30.67
N THR A 205 -0.91 -33.40 30.35
CA THR A 205 -2.13 -34.09 30.72
C THR A 205 -2.25 -35.33 29.84
N GLU A 206 -1.89 -36.48 30.42
CA GLU A 206 -2.28 -37.78 29.89
C GLU A 206 -3.80 -37.82 29.74
N SER A 207 -4.28 -37.66 28.53
CA SER A 207 -5.67 -37.93 28.17
C SER A 207 -5.81 -39.41 27.87
N THR A 208 -6.10 -40.19 28.91
CA THR A 208 -6.49 -41.62 28.78
C THR A 208 -7.88 -41.66 28.15
N SER A 209 -7.95 -41.80 26.85
CA SER A 209 -9.17 -42.09 26.10
C SER A 209 -9.50 -43.59 26.27
N ALA A 210 -10.36 -43.93 27.22
CA ALA A 210 -10.99 -45.22 27.31
C ALA A 210 -12.14 -45.28 26.30
N PHE A 211 -11.97 -46.09 25.27
CA PHE A 211 -13.07 -46.53 24.38
C PHE A 211 -13.89 -47.59 25.09
N PRO A 212 -15.22 -47.43 25.22
CA PRO A 212 -16.08 -48.57 25.58
C PRO A 212 -16.41 -49.36 24.31
N GLY A 213 -16.21 -50.65 24.40
CA GLY A 213 -16.43 -51.63 23.35
C GLY A 213 -17.87 -51.74 22.87
N SER A 214 -17.99 -52.02 21.60
CA SER A 214 -19.22 -52.46 20.94
C SER A 214 -19.46 -53.95 21.28
N GLU A 215 -20.55 -54.25 21.97
CA GLU A 215 -21.11 -55.60 22.03
C GLU A 215 -22.08 -55.82 20.88
N GLU A 216 -21.79 -56.84 20.07
CA GLU A 216 -22.71 -57.48 19.16
C GLU A 216 -23.81 -58.21 19.94
N GLY A 217 -25.03 -58.22 19.43
CA GLY A 217 -26.16 -59.00 19.96
C GLY A 217 -27.22 -59.22 18.89
N THR A 218 -27.14 -60.40 18.26
CA THR A 218 -28.19 -61.16 17.61
C THR A 218 -29.41 -60.48 17.06
#